data_758948c271d35623e264f33d6c56bb63
#
_entry.id   758948c271d35623e264f33d6c56bb63
#
_cell.length_a   1.000
_cell.length_b   1.000
_cell.length_c   1.000
_cell.angle_alpha   90.00
_cell.angle_beta   90.00
_cell.angle_gamma   90.00
#
_symmetry.space_group_name_H-M   'P 1'
#
loop_
_entity.id
_entity.type
_entity.pdbx_description
1 polymer ?
#
loop_
_entity_poly.entity_id
_entity_poly.type
_entity_poly.pdbx_seq_one_letter_code
_entity_poly.pdbx_strand_id
1 'polypeptide(L)'
;MKKTLILPVASVAVMLLGSCGTKHPVVTLPSFDESRPVVTELPTEVPAYPNANKEFASVKDAADVVLGRTDLKALASKYGYKTLVGYAVYRLDSYDTMLYKNCLPAKKVGQGVYTDTPQPQRKCTSSYVAVTKDVTIGVFNNKAYENLVEQVKNSGFRLLEQGYEDHYTNGLVDAYCYASRRTVRLSKAVNQ
;
A
#
# COMPACT_ATOMS: atom_id res chain seq x y z
N MET A 1 -40.07 47.88 11.97
CA MET A 1 -39.11 48.97 12.26
C MET A 1 -37.90 48.76 11.35
N LYS A 2 -37.75 49.71 10.44
CA LYS A 2 -36.62 49.83 9.49
C LYS A 2 -35.33 50.16 10.23
N LYS A 3 -34.19 49.59 9.86
CA LYS A 3 -32.91 50.29 9.93
C LYS A 3 -31.99 49.77 8.84
N THR A 4 -31.85 50.61 7.87
CA THR A 4 -30.81 50.81 6.86
C THR A 4 -29.50 51.21 7.55
N LEU A 5 -28.36 50.85 7.00
CA LEU A 5 -27.15 51.71 6.85
C LEU A 5 -25.97 50.85 6.46
N ILE A 6 -25.44 51.13 5.34
CA ILE A 6 -24.43 52.02 4.79
C ILE A 6 -23.09 51.32 4.61
N LEU A 7 -22.71 51.21 3.33
CA LEU A 7 -21.32 51.01 2.85
C LEU A 7 -20.46 52.26 3.17
N PRO A 8 -19.15 52.09 3.20
CA PRO A 8 -18.31 53.00 2.40
C PRO A 8 -17.42 52.30 1.40
N VAL A 9 -17.37 52.94 0.29
CA VAL A 9 -16.50 52.87 -0.87
C VAL A 9 -15.13 53.52 -0.51
N ALA A 10 -14.16 53.19 -1.32
CA ALA A 10 -12.83 53.76 -1.53
C ALA A 10 -11.69 53.01 -0.86
N SER A 11 -10.59 52.73 -1.50
CA SER A 11 -9.85 53.51 -2.48
C SER A 11 -8.93 52.65 -3.32
N VAL A 12 -8.85 52.96 -4.57
CA VAL A 12 -7.87 52.62 -5.57
C VAL A 12 -6.51 53.20 -5.17
N ALA A 13 -5.48 52.39 -5.11
CA ALA A 13 -4.11 52.84 -5.17
C ALA A 13 -3.36 52.07 -6.27
N VAL A 14 -3.28 52.71 -7.41
CA VAL A 14 -2.36 52.39 -8.51
C VAL A 14 -0.97 52.80 -8.06
N MET A 15 -0.04 51.86 -7.98
CA MET A 15 1.38 52.17 -8.01
C MET A 15 2.04 51.43 -9.17
N LEU A 16 2.27 52.23 -10.20
CA LEU A 16 3.25 51.97 -11.25
C LEU A 16 4.64 52.11 -10.67
N LEU A 17 5.55 51.36 -11.25
CA LEU A 17 6.97 51.61 -11.46
C LEU A 17 7.91 50.57 -10.89
N GLY A 18 8.72 50.06 -11.80
CA GLY A 18 9.95 49.37 -11.50
C GLY A 18 10.36 48.33 -12.49
N SER A 19 10.50 48.71 -13.77
CA SER A 19 11.27 47.91 -14.72
C SER A 19 12.73 47.88 -14.32
N CYS A 20 13.17 46.84 -13.65
CA CYS A 20 14.58 46.47 -13.56
C CYS A 20 14.82 45.23 -14.40
N GLY A 21 15.39 45.44 -15.57
CA GLY A 21 15.85 44.37 -16.45
C GLY A 21 17.01 43.59 -15.81
N THR A 22 16.72 42.54 -15.12
CA THR A 22 17.71 41.52 -14.78
C THR A 22 17.87 40.59 -15.98
N LYS A 23 19.03 40.66 -16.65
CA LYS A 23 19.47 39.70 -17.60
C LYS A 23 19.62 38.36 -16.87
N HIS A 24 18.64 37.49 -17.03
CA HIS A 24 18.79 36.10 -16.60
C HIS A 24 19.84 35.42 -17.47
N PRO A 25 20.86 34.77 -16.91
CA PRO A 25 21.72 33.92 -17.70
C PRO A 25 20.84 32.83 -18.30
N VAL A 26 20.92 32.71 -19.62
CA VAL A 26 20.30 31.56 -20.35
C VAL A 26 21.03 30.31 -19.86
N VAL A 27 20.41 29.57 -18.96
CA VAL A 27 20.85 28.22 -18.62
C VAL A 27 20.51 27.37 -19.82
N THR A 28 21.52 27.10 -20.64
CA THR A 28 21.45 26.09 -21.68
C THR A 28 21.25 24.74 -20.97
N LEU A 29 20.02 24.23 -20.96
CA LEU A 29 19.77 22.86 -20.56
C LEU A 29 20.60 21.93 -21.47
N PRO A 30 21.35 20.97 -20.93
CA PRO A 30 22.03 20.00 -21.75
C PRO A 30 20.97 19.32 -22.62
N SER A 31 21.25 19.25 -23.93
CA SER A 31 20.40 18.54 -24.89
C SER A 31 20.22 17.10 -24.39
N PHE A 32 18.98 16.73 -24.13
CA PHE A 32 18.62 15.36 -23.81
C PHE A 32 18.97 14.53 -25.04
N ASP A 33 19.96 13.67 -24.93
CA ASP A 33 20.32 12.74 -26.00
C ASP A 33 19.22 11.67 -26.06
N GLU A 34 18.25 11.86 -26.94
CA GLU A 34 17.05 11.04 -27.14
C GLU A 34 17.39 9.67 -27.78
N SER A 35 18.67 9.40 -28.01
CA SER A 35 19.12 8.20 -28.73
C SER A 35 19.56 7.05 -27.80
N ARG A 36 19.48 7.19 -26.51
CA ARG A 36 19.73 6.09 -25.59
C ARG A 36 18.40 5.40 -25.23
N PRO A 37 18.15 4.17 -25.72
CA PRO A 37 17.04 3.39 -25.17
C PRO A 37 17.34 3.16 -23.69
N VAL A 38 16.56 3.80 -22.81
CA VAL A 38 16.53 3.43 -21.39
C VAL A 38 15.89 2.06 -21.33
N VAL A 39 16.69 1.03 -21.52
CA VAL A 39 16.29 -0.32 -21.19
C VAL A 39 16.24 -0.37 -19.67
N THR A 40 15.09 0.03 -19.12
CA THR A 40 14.77 -0.25 -17.73
C THR A 40 14.49 -1.74 -17.68
N GLU A 41 15.54 -2.55 -17.46
CA GLU A 41 15.34 -3.95 -17.10
C GLU A 41 14.52 -3.96 -15.83
N LEU A 42 13.25 -4.32 -15.95
CA LEU A 42 12.38 -4.54 -14.81
C LEU A 42 12.98 -5.66 -13.96
N PRO A 43 13.10 -5.49 -12.65
CA PRO A 43 13.64 -6.52 -11.77
C PRO A 43 12.86 -7.82 -11.96
N THR A 44 13.55 -8.89 -12.27
CA THR A 44 12.94 -10.20 -12.56
C THR A 44 12.49 -10.91 -11.29
N GLU A 45 13.04 -10.53 -10.14
CA GLU A 45 12.76 -11.17 -8.84
C GLU A 45 12.64 -10.14 -7.73
N VAL A 46 11.72 -10.40 -6.79
CA VAL A 46 11.64 -9.68 -5.52
C VAL A 46 12.70 -10.26 -4.57
N PRO A 47 13.67 -9.46 -4.11
CA PRO A 47 14.69 -9.93 -3.18
C PRO A 47 14.09 -10.53 -1.91
N ALA A 48 14.75 -11.53 -1.33
CA ALA A 48 14.34 -12.10 -0.06
C ALA A 48 14.85 -11.21 1.09
N TYR A 49 13.98 -10.91 2.06
CA TYR A 49 14.40 -10.29 3.31
C TYR A 49 14.86 -11.38 4.29
N PRO A 50 16.15 -11.43 4.66
CA PRO A 50 16.72 -12.56 5.44
C PRO A 50 16.13 -12.69 6.84
N ASN A 51 15.66 -11.60 7.44
CA ASN A 51 15.05 -11.57 8.78
C ASN A 51 13.52 -11.64 8.76
N ALA A 52 12.92 -12.09 7.65
CA ALA A 52 11.47 -12.26 7.58
C ALA A 52 11.00 -13.23 8.68
N ASN A 53 9.90 -12.87 9.33
CA ASN A 53 9.30 -13.72 10.35
C ASN A 53 8.75 -15.01 9.70
N LYS A 54 9.09 -16.16 10.25
CA LYS A 54 8.64 -17.47 9.73
C LYS A 54 7.22 -17.86 10.15
N GLU A 55 6.61 -17.09 11.06
CA GLU A 55 5.28 -17.39 11.59
C GLU A 55 4.13 -16.93 10.70
N PHE A 56 4.39 -16.01 9.78
CA PHE A 56 3.40 -15.48 8.84
C PHE A 56 4.00 -15.24 7.46
N ALA A 57 3.14 -15.07 6.45
CA ALA A 57 3.54 -14.87 5.07
C ALA A 57 4.51 -13.70 4.93
N SER A 58 5.61 -13.91 4.19
CA SER A 58 6.56 -12.86 3.88
C SER A 58 6.08 -11.98 2.72
N VAL A 59 6.62 -10.76 2.63
CA VAL A 59 6.36 -9.86 1.50
C VAL A 59 6.77 -10.51 0.18
N LYS A 60 7.91 -11.23 0.15
CA LYS A 60 8.36 -11.96 -1.03
C LYS A 60 7.36 -13.02 -1.47
N ASP A 61 6.92 -13.88 -0.55
CA ASP A 61 5.98 -14.95 -0.91
C ASP A 61 4.63 -14.40 -1.40
N ALA A 62 4.17 -13.30 -0.80
CA ALA A 62 2.94 -12.63 -1.24
C ALA A 62 3.13 -11.96 -2.62
N ALA A 63 4.29 -11.36 -2.89
CA ALA A 63 4.63 -10.83 -4.20
C ALA A 63 4.71 -11.94 -5.27
N ASP A 64 5.27 -13.10 -4.93
CA ASP A 64 5.30 -14.24 -5.83
C ASP A 64 3.89 -14.76 -6.16
N VAL A 65 2.95 -14.69 -5.22
CA VAL A 65 1.53 -14.98 -5.50
C VAL A 65 0.91 -13.94 -6.44
N VAL A 66 1.14 -12.65 -6.20
CA VAL A 66 0.67 -11.54 -7.08
C VAL A 66 1.18 -11.72 -8.51
N LEU A 67 2.43 -12.15 -8.65
CA LEU A 67 3.07 -12.39 -9.95
C LEU A 67 2.70 -13.74 -10.59
N GLY A 68 1.93 -14.59 -9.90
CA GLY A 68 1.55 -15.92 -10.37
C GLY A 68 2.70 -16.94 -10.37
N ARG A 69 3.77 -16.68 -9.59
CA ARG A 69 4.94 -17.58 -9.46
C ARG A 69 4.72 -18.68 -8.43
N THR A 70 3.83 -18.44 -7.48
CA THR A 70 3.46 -19.38 -6.41
C THR A 70 1.95 -19.40 -6.27
N ASP A 71 1.38 -20.57 -6.03
CA ASP A 71 -0.04 -20.72 -5.76
C ASP A 71 -0.37 -20.50 -4.26
N LEU A 72 -1.64 -20.18 -3.99
CA LEU A 72 -2.13 -19.95 -2.63
C LEU A 72 -2.07 -21.21 -1.74
N LYS A 73 -2.16 -22.38 -2.33
CA LYS A 73 -2.12 -23.65 -1.61
C LYS A 73 -0.71 -23.91 -1.09
N ALA A 74 0.32 -23.63 -1.91
CA ALA A 74 1.72 -23.70 -1.49
C ALA A 74 2.01 -22.70 -0.38
N LEU A 75 1.53 -21.45 -0.49
CA LEU A 75 1.66 -20.45 0.55
C LEU A 75 0.98 -20.88 1.85
N ALA A 76 -0.26 -21.40 1.77
CA ALA A 76 -1.00 -21.88 2.92
C ALA A 76 -0.27 -23.03 3.63
N SER A 77 0.24 -23.98 2.86
CA SER A 77 1.00 -25.12 3.38
C SER A 77 2.29 -24.70 4.07
N LYS A 78 3.06 -23.77 3.45
CA LYS A 78 4.32 -23.27 3.98
C LYS A 78 4.19 -22.67 5.38
N TYR A 79 3.12 -21.93 5.63
CA TYR A 79 2.92 -21.21 6.88
C TYR A 79 1.89 -21.83 7.82
N GLY A 80 1.24 -22.93 7.41
CA GLY A 80 0.20 -23.59 8.20
C GLY A 80 -1.09 -22.78 8.29
N TYR A 81 -1.47 -22.08 7.23
CA TYR A 81 -2.74 -21.40 7.14
C TYR A 81 -3.90 -22.35 6.83
N LYS A 82 -5.05 -22.04 7.39
CA LYS A 82 -6.34 -22.57 6.96
C LYS A 82 -6.88 -21.73 5.82
N THR A 83 -7.61 -22.35 4.89
CA THR A 83 -8.14 -21.67 3.70
C THR A 83 -9.66 -21.58 3.78
N LEU A 84 -10.19 -20.42 3.43
CA LEU A 84 -11.61 -20.15 3.26
C LEU A 84 -11.82 -19.53 1.87
N VAL A 85 -12.60 -20.20 1.02
CA VAL A 85 -12.88 -19.75 -0.35
C VAL A 85 -14.23 -19.05 -0.41
N GLY A 86 -14.36 -18.03 -1.27
CA GLY A 86 -15.61 -17.28 -1.44
C GLY A 86 -16.00 -16.49 -0.20
N TYR A 87 -15.01 -15.88 0.45
CA TYR A 87 -15.20 -15.15 1.68
C TYR A 87 -15.68 -13.72 1.40
N ALA A 88 -16.93 -13.42 1.78
CA ALA A 88 -17.49 -12.08 1.68
C ALA A 88 -17.74 -11.49 3.07
N VAL A 89 -17.26 -10.28 3.30
CA VAL A 89 -17.56 -9.50 4.49
C VAL A 89 -18.56 -8.41 4.16
N TYR A 90 -19.59 -8.31 4.96
CA TYR A 90 -20.63 -7.29 4.75
C TYR A 90 -20.05 -5.87 4.77
N ARG A 91 -20.33 -5.12 3.71
CA ARG A 91 -19.99 -3.72 3.47
C ARG A 91 -18.55 -3.38 3.08
N LEU A 92 -17.58 -4.26 3.20
CA LEU A 92 -16.22 -3.83 3.04
C LEU A 92 -15.53 -4.48 1.84
N ASP A 93 -15.39 -5.78 1.81
CA ASP A 93 -14.66 -6.43 0.76
C ASP A 93 -15.12 -7.88 0.59
N SER A 94 -15.28 -8.30 -0.63
CA SER A 94 -15.35 -9.72 -0.95
C SER A 94 -13.94 -10.18 -1.32
N TYR A 95 -13.51 -11.27 -0.72
CA TYR A 95 -12.25 -11.92 -1.04
C TYR A 95 -12.52 -13.25 -1.73
N ASP A 96 -11.77 -13.52 -2.78
CA ASP A 96 -11.86 -14.80 -3.46
C ASP A 96 -11.38 -15.92 -2.52
N THR A 97 -10.33 -15.63 -1.76
CA THR A 97 -9.75 -16.55 -0.78
C THR A 97 -9.20 -15.80 0.43
N MET A 98 -9.44 -16.35 1.60
CA MET A 98 -8.83 -15.92 2.85
C MET A 98 -8.01 -17.08 3.43
N LEU A 99 -6.71 -16.85 3.62
CA LEU A 99 -5.85 -17.72 4.41
C LEU A 99 -5.78 -17.15 5.83
N TYR A 100 -5.90 -17.97 6.86
CA TYR A 100 -5.88 -17.49 8.24
C TYR A 100 -5.22 -18.48 9.19
N LYS A 101 -4.52 -17.95 10.18
CA LYS A 101 -3.79 -18.73 11.19
C LYS A 101 -3.96 -18.07 12.56
N ASN A 102 -4.38 -18.86 13.56
CA ASN A 102 -4.57 -18.40 14.94
C ASN A 102 -5.46 -17.15 15.08
N CYS A 103 -6.38 -16.96 14.15
CA CYS A 103 -7.38 -15.88 14.21
C CYS A 103 -8.74 -16.41 13.73
N LEU A 104 -9.80 -15.73 14.13
CA LEU A 104 -11.15 -15.96 13.61
C LEU A 104 -11.36 -15.01 12.43
N PRO A 105 -11.72 -15.52 11.24
CA PRO A 105 -12.13 -14.67 10.13
C PRO A 105 -13.30 -13.78 10.53
N ALA A 106 -13.39 -12.58 9.95
CA ALA A 106 -14.57 -11.76 10.09
C ALA A 106 -15.80 -12.54 9.58
N LYS A 107 -16.93 -12.43 10.26
CA LYS A 107 -18.13 -13.20 9.92
C LYS A 107 -19.40 -12.53 10.42
N LYS A 108 -20.54 -12.99 9.91
CA LYS A 108 -21.82 -12.65 10.48
C LYS A 108 -21.95 -13.29 11.86
N VAL A 109 -22.20 -12.48 12.88
CA VAL A 109 -22.29 -12.93 14.29
C VAL A 109 -23.75 -13.07 14.73
N GLY A 110 -24.68 -12.41 14.05
CA GLY A 110 -26.12 -12.45 14.35
C GLY A 110 -26.94 -11.77 13.26
N GLN A 111 -28.23 -11.54 13.47
CA GLN A 111 -29.04 -10.80 12.51
C GLN A 111 -28.50 -9.39 12.35
N GLY A 112 -27.90 -9.09 11.18
CA GLY A 112 -27.35 -7.78 10.85
C GLY A 112 -26.06 -7.39 11.59
N VAL A 113 -25.48 -8.28 12.40
CA VAL A 113 -24.22 -8.03 13.13
C VAL A 113 -23.08 -8.81 12.49
N TYR A 114 -22.01 -8.13 12.17
CA TYR A 114 -20.81 -8.69 11.56
C TYR A 114 -19.57 -8.27 12.33
N THR A 115 -18.56 -9.13 12.35
CA THR A 115 -17.21 -8.72 12.72
C THR A 115 -16.52 -8.20 11.47
N ASP A 116 -16.12 -6.94 11.46
CA ASP A 116 -15.59 -6.26 10.27
C ASP A 116 -14.15 -6.67 9.96
N THR A 117 -13.44 -7.21 10.93
CA THR A 117 -12.04 -7.60 10.80
C THR A 117 -11.80 -8.97 11.43
N PRO A 118 -10.83 -9.75 10.96
CA PRO A 118 -10.40 -10.95 11.65
C PRO A 118 -9.97 -10.65 13.08
N GLN A 119 -10.26 -11.56 14.02
CA GLN A 119 -9.96 -11.40 15.43
C GLN A 119 -8.82 -12.34 15.85
N PRO A 120 -7.76 -11.84 16.51
CA PRO A 120 -6.65 -12.68 16.93
C PRO A 120 -7.06 -13.65 18.04
N GLN A 121 -6.58 -14.89 17.96
CA GLN A 121 -6.77 -15.92 18.99
C GLN A 121 -5.51 -16.17 19.81
N ARG A 122 -4.33 -15.88 19.27
CA ARG A 122 -3.04 -16.06 19.95
C ARG A 122 -2.15 -14.86 19.75
N LYS A 123 -1.43 -14.48 20.79
CA LYS A 123 -0.43 -13.42 20.70
C LYS A 123 0.71 -13.87 19.76
N CYS A 124 1.24 -12.94 18.99
CA CYS A 124 2.44 -13.05 18.14
C CYS A 124 2.34 -13.94 16.89
N THR A 125 1.41 -14.88 16.81
CA THR A 125 1.32 -15.83 15.68
C THR A 125 0.03 -15.71 14.86
N SER A 126 -0.87 -14.80 15.27
CA SER A 126 -2.11 -14.56 14.53
C SER A 126 -1.84 -13.73 13.29
N SER A 127 -2.30 -14.20 12.15
CA SER A 127 -2.18 -13.52 10.87
C SER A 127 -3.20 -14.02 9.86
N TYR A 128 -3.40 -13.25 8.82
CA TYR A 128 -4.23 -13.65 7.68
C TYR A 128 -3.65 -13.13 6.38
N VAL A 129 -4.04 -13.76 5.28
CA VAL A 129 -3.77 -13.29 3.91
C VAL A 129 -5.09 -13.26 3.17
N ALA A 130 -5.53 -12.09 2.78
CA ALA A 130 -6.75 -11.89 2.00
C ALA A 130 -6.39 -11.68 0.53
N VAL A 131 -7.05 -12.39 -0.35
CA VAL A 131 -6.73 -12.45 -1.77
C VAL A 131 -7.95 -12.10 -2.60
N THR A 132 -7.76 -11.13 -3.48
CA THR A 132 -8.61 -10.78 -4.61
C THR A 132 -7.70 -10.71 -5.84
N LYS A 133 -7.78 -9.65 -6.64
CA LYS A 133 -6.70 -9.29 -7.58
C LYS A 133 -5.38 -8.92 -6.87
N ASP A 134 -5.47 -8.46 -5.63
CA ASP A 134 -4.36 -8.08 -4.76
C ASP A 134 -4.20 -9.11 -3.65
N VAL A 135 -3.04 -9.11 -3.01
CA VAL A 135 -2.74 -9.95 -1.85
C VAL A 135 -2.48 -9.06 -0.64
N THR A 136 -3.28 -9.19 0.40
CA THR A 136 -3.15 -8.39 1.63
C THR A 136 -2.73 -9.27 2.78
N ILE A 137 -1.56 -9.01 3.35
CA ILE A 137 -1.09 -9.64 4.59
C ILE A 137 -1.57 -8.80 5.77
N GLY A 138 -2.25 -9.40 6.73
CA GLY A 138 -2.66 -8.76 7.97
C GLY A 138 -2.09 -9.44 9.20
N VAL A 139 -1.60 -8.62 10.14
CA VAL A 139 -1.04 -9.06 11.43
C VAL A 139 -1.68 -8.26 12.57
N PHE A 140 -1.49 -8.69 13.82
CA PHE A 140 -2.25 -8.15 14.95
C PHE A 140 -1.40 -7.43 16.01
N ASN A 141 -0.10 -7.31 15.80
CA ASN A 141 0.78 -6.55 16.69
C ASN A 141 1.76 -5.68 15.90
N ASN A 142 2.25 -4.62 16.52
CA ASN A 142 3.11 -3.64 15.88
C ASN A 142 4.45 -4.27 15.44
N LYS A 143 5.07 -5.11 16.26
CA LYS A 143 6.35 -5.75 15.93
C LYS A 143 6.26 -6.61 14.66
N ALA A 144 5.16 -7.34 14.48
CA ALA A 144 4.93 -8.11 13.25
C ALA A 144 4.71 -7.19 12.05
N TYR A 145 3.97 -6.08 12.24
CA TYR A 145 3.77 -5.10 11.17
C TYR A 145 5.08 -4.39 10.79
N GLU A 146 5.85 -3.94 11.77
CA GLU A 146 7.18 -3.35 11.55
C GLU A 146 8.10 -4.28 10.76
N ASN A 147 8.10 -5.58 11.10
CA ASN A 147 8.85 -6.57 10.34
C ASN A 147 8.39 -6.68 8.88
N LEU A 148 7.08 -6.62 8.59
CA LEU A 148 6.58 -6.57 7.21
C LEU A 148 7.02 -5.30 6.48
N VAL A 149 6.96 -4.15 7.14
CA VAL A 149 7.43 -2.87 6.55
C VAL A 149 8.93 -2.90 6.29
N GLU A 150 9.71 -3.47 7.20
CA GLU A 150 11.15 -3.68 6.98
C GLU A 150 11.42 -4.61 5.80
N GLN A 151 10.63 -5.69 5.64
CA GLN A 151 10.72 -6.54 4.46
C GLN A 151 10.49 -5.76 3.17
N VAL A 152 9.47 -4.88 3.12
CA VAL A 152 9.22 -4.02 1.97
C VAL A 152 10.46 -3.15 1.70
N LYS A 153 10.93 -2.40 2.69
CA LYS A 153 12.08 -1.48 2.54
C LYS A 153 13.36 -2.18 2.11
N ASN A 154 13.63 -3.37 2.65
CA ASN A 154 14.87 -4.11 2.40
C ASN A 154 14.80 -5.07 1.20
N SER A 155 13.65 -5.21 0.56
CA SER A 155 13.44 -6.08 -0.62
C SER A 155 13.43 -5.34 -1.95
N GLY A 156 14.11 -4.19 -2.03
CA GLY A 156 14.23 -3.43 -3.27
C GLY A 156 13.03 -2.55 -3.62
N PHE A 157 12.06 -2.42 -2.73
CA PHE A 157 10.97 -1.45 -2.92
C PHE A 157 11.44 -0.04 -2.55
N ARG A 158 11.10 0.94 -3.38
CA ARG A 158 11.31 2.36 -3.12
C ARG A 158 10.00 3.02 -2.74
N LEU A 159 10.04 3.96 -1.81
CA LEU A 159 8.87 4.77 -1.44
C LEU A 159 8.51 5.70 -2.60
N LEU A 160 7.25 5.67 -3.03
CA LEU A 160 6.69 6.58 -4.02
C LEU A 160 5.91 7.71 -3.36
N GLU A 161 5.07 7.36 -2.40
CA GLU A 161 4.18 8.30 -1.75
C GLU A 161 4.02 7.92 -0.27
N GLN A 162 3.97 8.93 0.59
CA GLN A 162 3.72 8.78 2.00
C GLN A 162 2.36 9.39 2.33
N GLY A 163 1.49 8.64 3.03
CA GLY A 163 0.14 9.10 3.30
C GLY A 163 -0.63 8.20 4.26
N TYR A 164 -1.91 8.04 3.99
CA TYR A 164 -2.77 7.14 4.76
C TYR A 164 -2.33 5.68 4.66
N GLU A 165 -1.90 5.27 3.47
CA GLU A 165 -1.11 4.08 3.19
C GLU A 165 0.21 4.55 2.58
N ASP A 166 1.34 4.12 3.12
CA ASP A 166 2.63 4.38 2.48
C ASP A 166 2.76 3.49 1.25
N HIS A 167 2.94 4.11 0.08
CA HIS A 167 3.04 3.42 -1.21
C HIS A 167 4.50 3.20 -1.61
N TYR A 168 4.86 1.98 -1.82
CA TYR A 168 6.18 1.54 -2.29
C TYR A 168 6.05 0.76 -3.59
N THR A 169 7.10 0.79 -4.44
CA THR A 169 7.17 -0.02 -5.66
C THR A 169 8.56 -0.58 -5.89
N ASN A 170 8.63 -1.75 -6.52
CA ASN A 170 9.88 -2.28 -7.09
C ASN A 170 9.80 -2.39 -8.63
N GLY A 171 8.80 -1.78 -9.26
CA GLY A 171 8.56 -1.79 -10.69
C GLY A 171 7.75 -2.99 -11.20
N LEU A 172 7.70 -4.10 -10.46
CA LEU A 172 6.86 -5.28 -10.77
C LEU A 172 5.63 -5.36 -9.88
N VAL A 173 5.81 -4.98 -8.62
CA VAL A 173 4.80 -5.05 -7.57
C VAL A 173 4.79 -3.73 -6.83
N ASP A 174 3.60 -3.26 -6.51
CA ASP A 174 3.34 -2.16 -5.60
C ASP A 174 2.98 -2.71 -4.22
N ALA A 175 3.50 -2.09 -3.17
CA ALA A 175 3.20 -2.43 -1.79
C ALA A 175 2.62 -1.22 -1.06
N TYR A 176 1.47 -1.42 -0.41
CA TYR A 176 0.78 -0.40 0.37
C TYR A 176 0.77 -0.79 1.83
N CYS A 177 1.45 -0.01 2.66
CA CYS A 177 1.64 -0.27 4.08
C CYS A 177 0.65 0.58 4.90
N TYR A 178 -0.32 -0.08 5.54
CA TYR A 178 -1.36 0.57 6.32
C TYR A 178 -1.21 0.30 7.83
N ALA A 179 -0.65 1.28 8.55
CA ALA A 179 -0.29 1.14 9.96
C ALA A 179 -1.50 0.91 10.88
N SER A 180 -2.61 1.63 10.67
CA SER A 180 -3.77 1.55 11.55
C SER A 180 -4.41 0.16 11.58
N ARG A 181 -4.40 -0.56 10.45
CA ARG A 181 -4.89 -1.95 10.35
C ARG A 181 -3.79 -2.99 10.43
N ARG A 182 -2.52 -2.56 10.43
CA ARG A 182 -1.35 -3.45 10.41
C ARG A 182 -1.39 -4.41 9.22
N THR A 183 -1.66 -3.87 8.05
CA THR A 183 -1.72 -4.61 6.80
C THR A 183 -0.69 -4.12 5.80
N VAL A 184 -0.20 -5.04 4.97
CA VAL A 184 0.58 -4.76 3.77
C VAL A 184 -0.15 -5.39 2.60
N ARG A 185 -0.62 -4.56 1.68
CA ARG A 185 -1.30 -4.97 0.45
C ARG A 185 -0.33 -4.91 -0.72
N LEU A 186 -0.31 -5.95 -1.51
CA LEU A 186 0.54 -6.10 -2.69
C LEU A 186 -0.32 -6.22 -3.93
N SER A 187 0.00 -5.47 -4.97
CA SER A 187 -0.66 -5.51 -6.28
C SER A 187 0.37 -5.54 -7.40
N LYS A 188 -0.02 -5.97 -8.60
CA LYS A 188 0.84 -5.78 -9.77
C LYS A 188 1.04 -4.29 -10.00
N ALA A 189 2.29 -3.89 -10.26
CA ALA A 189 2.56 -2.52 -10.63
C ALA A 189 1.82 -2.20 -11.94
N VAL A 190 1.13 -1.07 -11.95
CA VAL A 190 0.53 -0.54 -13.17
C VAL A 190 1.67 0.16 -13.92
N ASN A 191 2.06 -0.39 -15.06
CA ASN A 191 3.04 0.25 -15.93
C ASN A 191 2.51 1.67 -16.26
N GLN A 192 3.18 2.66 -15.72
CA GLN A 192 2.96 4.06 -16.09
C GLN A 192 3.76 4.37 -17.34
#